data_8690c34b44b86281898413b8f342d118
#
_entry.id   8690c34b44b86281898413b8f342d118
#
_cell.length_a   1.000
_cell.length_b   1.000
_cell.length_c   1.000
_cell.angle_alpha   90.00
_cell.angle_beta   90.00
_cell.angle_gamma   90.00
#
_symmetry.space_group_name_H-M   'P 1'
#
loop_
_entity.id
_entity.type
_entity.pdbx_description
1 polymer ?
#
loop_
_entity_poly.entity_id
_entity_poly.type
_entity_poly.pdbx_seq_one_letter_code
_entity_poly.pdbx_strand_id
1 'polypeptide(L)'
;MADHPARILLVDDEQSVQALLSYPLRKEGYDVVQATDGRQALERFEEQPFDLVVLDLMLPKIDGLEVCRRLRTHSSVPIIMLTAKSEEIDKVVGLELGADDYITK
;
A
#
# COMPACT_ATOMS: atom_id res chain seq x y z
N MET A 1 -6.75 -15.73 -19.61
CA MET A 1 -6.23 -14.38 -19.75
C MET A 1 -7.08 -13.41 -18.93
N ALA A 2 -6.46 -12.50 -18.24
CA ALA A 2 -7.19 -11.51 -17.47
C ALA A 2 -7.82 -10.50 -18.42
N ASP A 3 -9.10 -10.21 -18.21
CA ASP A 3 -9.82 -9.25 -19.03
C ASP A 3 -9.58 -7.81 -18.62
N HIS A 4 -8.91 -7.60 -17.48
CA HIS A 4 -8.60 -6.28 -16.95
C HIS A 4 -7.21 -6.32 -16.29
N PRO A 5 -6.53 -5.18 -16.22
CA PRO A 5 -5.22 -5.13 -15.58
C PRO A 5 -5.31 -5.37 -14.09
N ALA A 6 -4.21 -5.81 -13.50
CA ALA A 6 -4.11 -5.91 -12.05
C ALA A 6 -4.25 -4.53 -11.44
N ARG A 7 -4.94 -4.44 -10.33
CA ARG A 7 -5.22 -3.17 -9.65
C ARG A 7 -4.38 -3.04 -8.39
N ILE A 8 -3.67 -1.93 -8.28
CA ILE A 8 -2.77 -1.65 -7.16
C ILE A 8 -3.30 -0.45 -6.38
N LEU A 9 -3.40 -0.60 -5.06
CA LEU A 9 -3.70 0.53 -4.17
C LEU A 9 -2.37 1.07 -3.66
N LEU A 10 -2.06 2.31 -4.01
CA LEU A 10 -0.82 2.97 -3.62
C LEU A 10 -1.12 4.01 -2.56
N VAL A 11 -0.63 3.78 -1.34
CA VAL A 11 -0.94 4.61 -0.18
C VAL A 11 0.31 5.34 0.31
N ASP A 12 0.35 6.64 0.10
CA ASP A 12 1.47 7.48 0.53
C ASP A 12 0.99 8.94 0.54
N ASP A 13 1.36 9.69 1.57
CA ASP A 13 0.94 11.09 1.69
C ASP A 13 1.84 12.05 0.90
N GLU A 14 2.96 11.59 0.38
CA GLU A 14 3.87 12.42 -0.40
C GLU A 14 3.54 12.36 -1.88
N GLN A 15 3.22 13.53 -2.46
CA GLN A 15 2.88 13.62 -3.89
C GLN A 15 4.04 13.16 -4.78
N SER A 16 5.28 13.45 -4.37
CA SER A 16 6.46 13.04 -5.14
C SER A 16 6.58 11.51 -5.21
N VAL A 17 6.27 10.80 -4.13
CA VAL A 17 6.30 9.34 -4.10
C VAL A 17 5.17 8.78 -4.95
N GLN A 18 3.97 9.36 -4.85
CA GLN A 18 2.83 8.96 -5.67
C GLN A 18 3.17 9.05 -7.16
N ALA A 19 3.74 10.19 -7.58
CA ALA A 19 4.10 10.40 -8.99
C ALA A 19 5.22 9.44 -9.41
N LEU A 20 6.24 9.28 -8.58
CA LEU A 20 7.39 8.44 -8.88
C LEU A 20 7.00 6.98 -9.12
N LEU A 21 6.07 6.46 -8.32
CA LEU A 21 5.66 5.05 -8.41
C LEU A 21 4.50 4.83 -9.37
N SER A 22 3.54 5.75 -9.44
CA SER A 22 2.36 5.59 -10.29
C SER A 22 2.69 5.57 -11.77
N TYR A 23 3.57 6.44 -12.20
CA TYR A 23 3.88 6.57 -13.62
C TYR A 23 4.43 5.27 -14.22
N PRO A 24 5.50 4.68 -13.68
CA PRO A 24 6.02 3.43 -14.25
C PRO A 24 5.04 2.27 -14.12
N LEU A 25 4.28 2.21 -13.03
CA LEU A 25 3.30 1.14 -12.86
C LEU A 25 2.19 1.23 -13.90
N ARG A 26 1.67 2.43 -14.14
CA ARG A 26 0.65 2.63 -15.16
C ARG A 26 1.19 2.37 -16.56
N LYS A 27 2.44 2.72 -16.81
CA LYS A 27 3.09 2.46 -18.07
C LYS A 27 3.19 0.95 -18.37
N GLU A 28 3.38 0.14 -17.32
CA GLU A 28 3.42 -1.32 -17.45
C GLU A 28 2.02 -1.93 -17.56
N GLY A 29 0.98 -1.12 -17.53
CA GLY A 29 -0.39 -1.60 -17.73
C GLY A 29 -1.19 -1.84 -16.46
N TYR A 30 -0.64 -1.52 -15.28
CA TYR A 30 -1.38 -1.67 -14.03
C TYR A 30 -2.38 -0.53 -13.82
N ASP A 31 -3.48 -0.86 -13.19
CA ASP A 31 -4.47 0.12 -12.77
C ASP A 31 -4.08 0.58 -11.35
N VAL A 32 -3.68 1.83 -11.20
CA VAL A 32 -3.18 2.37 -9.93
C VAL A 32 -4.21 3.33 -9.33
N VAL A 33 -4.69 3.01 -8.14
CA VAL A 33 -5.59 3.85 -7.37
C VAL A 33 -4.78 4.43 -6.21
N GLN A 34 -4.81 5.74 -6.05
CA GLN A 34 -4.02 6.45 -5.05
C GLN A 34 -4.84 6.76 -3.81
N ALA A 35 -4.19 6.66 -2.64
CA ALA A 35 -4.73 7.14 -1.38
C ALA A 35 -3.62 7.90 -0.65
N THR A 36 -3.97 8.99 0.02
CA THR A 36 -2.97 9.87 0.65
C THR A 36 -2.95 9.77 2.18
N ASP A 37 -3.85 8.99 2.76
CA ASP A 37 -3.84 8.70 4.19
C ASP A 37 -4.47 7.34 4.45
N GLY A 38 -4.37 6.88 5.70
CA GLY A 38 -4.87 5.56 6.06
C GLY A 38 -6.38 5.41 5.93
N ARG A 39 -7.12 6.48 6.21
CA ARG A 39 -8.57 6.45 6.09
C ARG A 39 -9.00 6.28 4.63
N GLN A 40 -8.39 7.04 3.73
CA GLN A 40 -8.66 6.90 2.30
C GLN A 40 -8.33 5.49 1.82
N ALA A 41 -7.21 4.93 2.31
CA ALA A 41 -6.81 3.58 1.93
C ALA A 41 -7.89 2.56 2.28
N LEU A 42 -8.42 2.63 3.50
CA LEU A 42 -9.46 1.71 3.95
C LEU A 42 -10.75 1.90 3.15
N GLU A 43 -11.12 3.15 2.87
CA GLU A 43 -12.30 3.44 2.07
C GLU A 43 -12.17 2.90 0.65
N ARG A 44 -11.03 3.15 0.00
CA ARG A 44 -10.76 2.67 -1.35
C ARG A 44 -10.79 1.14 -1.42
N PHE A 45 -10.22 0.50 -0.40
CA PHE A 45 -10.14 -0.95 -0.36
C PHE A 45 -11.52 -1.59 -0.28
N GLU A 46 -12.47 -0.96 0.38
CA GLU A 46 -13.84 -1.46 0.46
C GLU A 46 -14.64 -1.25 -0.83
N GLU A 47 -14.28 -0.22 -1.61
CA GLU A 47 -15.04 0.15 -2.81
C GLU A 47 -14.82 -0.80 -3.98
N GLN A 48 -13.65 -1.44 -4.06
CA GLN A 48 -13.31 -2.28 -5.21
C GLN A 48 -12.19 -3.26 -4.85
N PRO A 49 -12.08 -4.37 -5.59
CA PRO A 49 -11.02 -5.34 -5.31
C PRO A 49 -9.65 -4.84 -5.76
N PHE A 50 -8.62 -5.24 -5.02
CA PHE A 50 -7.22 -4.93 -5.33
C PHE A 50 -6.40 -6.20 -5.37
N ASP A 51 -5.37 -6.21 -6.22
CA ASP A 51 -4.44 -7.32 -6.35
C ASP A 51 -3.18 -7.11 -5.53
N LEU A 52 -2.90 -5.86 -5.15
CA LEU A 52 -1.71 -5.51 -4.36
C LEU A 52 -1.97 -4.19 -3.65
N VAL A 53 -1.46 -4.07 -2.43
CA VAL A 53 -1.45 -2.82 -1.68
C VAL A 53 0.00 -2.44 -1.41
N VAL A 54 0.39 -1.23 -1.80
CA VAL A 54 1.70 -0.64 -1.49
C VAL A 54 1.44 0.45 -0.48
N LEU A 55 2.00 0.32 0.72
CA LEU A 55 1.55 1.04 1.90
C LEU A 55 2.70 1.68 2.65
N ASP A 56 2.69 3.02 2.72
CA ASP A 56 3.65 3.77 3.52
C ASP A 56 3.35 3.57 5.00
N LEU A 57 4.41 3.35 5.79
CA LEU A 57 4.27 3.22 7.24
C LEU A 57 3.92 4.54 7.91
N MET A 58 4.50 5.64 7.43
CA MET A 58 4.35 6.96 8.06
C MET A 58 3.22 7.74 7.41
N LEU A 59 1.99 7.40 7.78
CA LEU A 59 0.81 8.06 7.25
C LEU A 59 0.15 8.96 8.28
N PRO A 60 -0.49 10.05 7.85
CA PRO A 60 -1.32 10.84 8.75
C PRO A 60 -2.62 10.11 9.07
N LYS A 61 -3.26 10.48 10.17
CA LYS A 61 -4.54 9.97 10.66
C LYS A 61 -4.43 8.54 11.18
N ILE A 62 -4.42 7.55 10.29
CA ILE A 62 -4.25 6.14 10.65
C ILE A 62 -2.93 5.68 10.04
N ASP A 63 -1.98 5.26 10.88
CA ASP A 63 -0.66 4.90 10.37
C ASP A 63 -0.69 3.59 9.57
N GLY A 64 0.39 3.35 8.82
CA GLY A 64 0.47 2.21 7.91
C GLY A 64 0.37 0.86 8.61
N LEU A 65 0.90 0.73 9.83
CA LEU A 65 0.82 -0.53 10.57
C LEU A 65 -0.63 -0.85 10.93
N GLU A 66 -1.38 0.15 11.34
CA GLU A 66 -2.79 -0.04 11.67
C GLU A 66 -3.62 -0.35 10.43
N VAL A 67 -3.32 0.29 9.31
CA VAL A 67 -3.99 -0.01 8.04
C VAL A 67 -3.75 -1.47 7.66
N CYS A 68 -2.50 -1.93 7.74
CA CYS A 68 -2.15 -3.32 7.46
C CYS A 68 -2.93 -4.29 8.35
N ARG A 69 -2.97 -4.01 9.64
CA ARG A 69 -3.68 -4.84 10.60
C ARG A 69 -5.16 -4.93 10.23
N ARG A 70 -5.78 -3.81 9.91
CA ARG A 70 -7.21 -3.79 9.55
C ARG A 70 -7.50 -4.52 8.24
N LEU A 71 -6.64 -4.36 7.24
CA LEU A 71 -6.80 -5.09 5.98
C LEU A 71 -6.73 -6.59 6.21
N ARG A 72 -5.83 -7.04 7.08
CA ARG A 72 -5.64 -8.47 7.36
C ARG A 72 -6.81 -9.11 8.10
N THR A 73 -7.69 -8.33 8.74
CA THR A 73 -8.87 -8.91 9.37
C THR A 73 -9.88 -9.42 8.35
N HIS A 74 -9.83 -8.94 7.10
CA HIS A 74 -10.81 -9.30 6.07
C HIS A 74 -10.19 -9.86 4.79
N SER A 75 -8.88 -9.76 4.62
CA SER A 75 -8.29 -10.04 3.31
C SER A 75 -6.89 -10.60 3.42
N SER A 76 -6.53 -11.43 2.45
CA SER A 76 -5.18 -11.94 2.27
C SER A 76 -4.46 -11.23 1.12
N VAL A 77 -4.94 -10.05 0.71
CA VAL A 77 -4.32 -9.29 -0.37
C VAL A 77 -2.83 -9.07 -0.09
N PRO A 78 -1.95 -9.25 -1.08
CA PRO A 78 -0.53 -8.95 -0.87
C PRO A 78 -0.30 -7.50 -0.48
N ILE A 79 0.52 -7.27 0.54
CA ILE A 79 0.85 -5.93 1.05
C ILE A 79 2.36 -5.77 1.07
N ILE A 80 2.84 -4.71 0.43
CA ILE A 80 4.24 -4.32 0.47
C ILE A 80 4.33 -3.00 1.23
N MET A 81 5.17 -2.97 2.27
CA MET A 81 5.36 -1.78 3.08
C MET A 81 6.47 -0.90 2.51
N LEU A 82 6.23 0.41 2.46
CA LEU A 82 7.26 1.38 2.14
C LEU A 82 7.82 1.93 3.45
N THR A 83 9.13 1.87 3.63
CA THR A 83 9.78 2.28 4.87
C THR A 83 10.96 3.20 4.60
N ALA A 84 11.31 4.06 5.58
CA ALA A 84 12.56 4.80 5.54
C ALA A 84 13.70 3.86 5.95
N LYS A 85 14.91 4.15 5.51
CA LYS A 85 16.08 3.32 5.83
C LYS A 85 16.32 3.15 7.32
N SER A 86 15.95 4.16 8.11
CA SER A 86 16.16 4.16 9.55
C SER A 86 15.10 3.38 10.32
N GLU A 87 14.09 2.85 9.65
CA GLU A 87 12.91 2.25 10.30
C GLU A 87 12.99 0.72 10.36
N GLU A 88 14.11 0.17 10.82
CA GLU A 88 14.31 -1.29 10.89
C GLU A 88 13.29 -1.99 11.78
N ILE A 89 12.99 -1.41 12.94
CA ILE A 89 12.01 -1.98 13.87
C ILE A 89 10.63 -2.03 13.23
N ASP A 90 10.26 -0.99 12.50
CA ASP A 90 8.96 -0.92 11.84
C ASP A 90 8.82 -1.99 10.75
N LYS A 91 9.92 -2.35 10.08
CA LYS A 91 9.90 -3.42 9.10
C LYS A 91 9.53 -4.75 9.74
N VAL A 92 10.16 -5.08 10.87
CA VAL A 92 9.88 -6.32 11.58
C VAL A 92 8.43 -6.33 12.07
N VAL A 93 7.97 -5.25 12.67
CA VAL A 93 6.60 -5.16 13.18
C VAL A 93 5.60 -5.26 12.03
N GLY A 94 5.88 -4.61 10.88
CA GLY A 94 5.01 -4.69 9.70
C GLY A 94 4.84 -6.13 9.21
N LEU A 95 5.93 -6.87 9.12
CA LEU A 95 5.87 -8.28 8.70
C LEU A 95 5.11 -9.13 9.73
N GLU A 96 5.31 -8.86 11.01
CA GLU A 96 4.58 -9.54 12.08
C GLU A 96 3.08 -9.30 12.01
N LEU A 97 2.67 -8.10 11.58
CA LEU A 97 1.26 -7.73 11.43
C LEU A 97 0.64 -8.23 10.13
N GLY A 98 1.42 -8.87 9.28
CA GLY A 98 0.89 -9.53 8.09
C GLY A 98 1.27 -8.94 6.75
N ALA A 99 2.20 -7.98 6.70
CA ALA A 99 2.74 -7.52 5.42
C ALA A 99 3.58 -8.65 4.81
N ASP A 100 3.53 -8.76 3.49
CA ASP A 100 4.26 -9.83 2.78
C ASP A 100 5.71 -9.47 2.53
N ASP A 101 6.02 -8.18 2.43
CA ASP A 101 7.36 -7.71 2.17
C ASP A 101 7.45 -6.22 2.47
N TYR A 102 8.64 -5.66 2.35
CA TYR A 102 8.85 -4.22 2.52
C TYR A 102 9.89 -3.73 1.52
N ILE A 103 9.80 -2.45 1.18
CA ILE A 103 10.76 -1.77 0.30
C ILE A 103 11.15 -0.47 0.98
N THR A 104 12.44 -0.18 1.00
CA THR A 104 12.97 1.07 1.54
C THR A 104 12.80 2.18 0.50
N LYS A 105 12.28 3.29 0.93
CA LYS A 105 12.16 4.47 0.07
C LYS A 105 13.51 5.01 -0.37
#